data_ec69fce5017be565ffd8a351643be7b1
#
_entry.id   ec69fce5017be565ffd8a351643be7b1
#
_cell.length_a   1.000
_cell.length_b   1.000
_cell.length_c   1.000
_cell.angle_alpha   90.00
_cell.angle_beta   90.00
_cell.angle_gamma   90.00
#
_symmetry.space_group_name_H-M   'P 1'
#
loop_
_entity.id
_entity.type
_entity.pdbx_description
1 polymer ?
#
loop_
_entity_poly.entity_id
_entity_poly.type
_entity_poly.pdbx_seq_one_letter_code
_entity_poly.pdbx_strand_id
1 'polypeptide(L)'
;TGRQEPETDIGVEVFDLWTPERRPGGQLLACTVETADDTDRSPFAPENVTSFDHRPVLGPNAWVADPRDPDPRVTVSWDAPQSISQCLVFFDTDFDNAMETVLLGHEVNAVPHCVRHYQLLDDEGRVIHEETDNHSTINRVDWKIPVTTKSVSLRVLSTWGAPAAVFGIHCYETPVV
;
A
#
# COMPACT_ATOMS: atom_id res chain seq x y z
N THR A 1 -10.37 5.33 10.93
CA THR A 1 -11.66 5.67 11.54
C THR A 1 -12.70 5.65 10.46
N GLY A 2 -13.47 4.53 10.36
CA GLY A 2 -14.63 4.49 9.50
C GLY A 2 -15.48 5.71 9.76
N ARG A 3 -15.69 6.52 8.74
CA ARG A 3 -16.67 7.58 8.81
C ARG A 3 -18.02 6.93 9.08
N GLN A 4 -18.45 6.87 10.31
CA GLN A 4 -19.87 6.90 10.58
C GLN A 4 -20.28 8.34 10.34
N GLU A 5 -20.83 8.60 9.18
CA GLU A 5 -21.58 9.82 9.01
C GLU A 5 -22.69 9.82 10.06
N PRO A 6 -22.89 10.94 10.78
CA PRO A 6 -24.04 11.05 11.67
C PRO A 6 -25.29 10.75 10.83
N GLU A 7 -26.27 10.09 11.42
CA GLU A 7 -27.56 9.70 10.84
C GLU A 7 -28.38 10.92 10.38
N THR A 8 -27.79 11.77 9.59
CA THR A 8 -28.48 12.82 8.88
C THR A 8 -28.59 12.33 7.45
N ASP A 9 -29.79 12.05 7.09
CA ASP A 9 -30.35 11.57 5.83
C ASP A 9 -29.86 12.38 4.61
N ILE A 10 -28.61 12.22 4.26
CA ILE A 10 -28.03 12.74 3.01
C ILE A 10 -27.76 11.60 2.02
N GLY A 11 -28.34 10.43 2.26
CA GLY A 11 -28.56 9.43 1.23
C GLY A 11 -27.33 8.81 0.57
N VAL A 12 -26.15 8.94 1.11
CA VAL A 12 -24.95 8.28 0.62
C VAL A 12 -24.25 7.61 1.79
N GLU A 13 -24.53 6.35 2.00
CA GLU A 13 -23.65 5.53 2.85
C GLU A 13 -22.33 5.34 2.12
N VAL A 14 -21.33 6.13 2.47
CA VAL A 14 -19.97 5.87 2.04
C VAL A 14 -19.43 4.74 2.92
N PHE A 15 -19.46 3.54 2.39
CA PHE A 15 -18.81 2.41 3.01
C PHE A 15 -17.29 2.53 2.77
N ASP A 16 -16.60 3.05 3.76
CA ASP A 16 -15.14 3.00 3.76
C ASP A 16 -14.70 1.63 4.31
N LEU A 17 -14.30 0.75 3.41
CA LEU A 17 -13.75 -0.57 3.76
C LEU A 17 -12.33 -0.46 4.35
N TRP A 18 -11.69 0.68 4.19
CA TRP A 18 -10.32 0.94 4.61
C TRP A 18 -10.27 1.71 5.93
N THR A 19 -11.03 1.26 6.91
CA THR A 19 -10.97 1.85 8.25
C THR A 19 -9.92 1.13 9.11
N PRO A 20 -9.30 1.80 10.09
CA PRO A 20 -8.36 1.15 11.00
C PRO A 20 -8.92 -0.12 11.64
N GLU A 21 -10.23 -0.14 11.95
CA GLU A 21 -10.90 -1.29 12.54
C GLU A 21 -11.10 -2.44 11.55
N ARG A 22 -11.13 -2.16 10.26
CA ARG A 22 -11.37 -3.13 9.19
C ARG A 22 -10.11 -3.54 8.43
N ARG A 23 -9.00 -2.88 8.68
CA ARG A 23 -7.71 -3.25 8.12
C ARG A 23 -7.23 -4.58 8.72
N PRO A 24 -6.54 -5.43 7.95
CA PRO A 24 -5.88 -6.61 8.51
C PRO A 24 -4.97 -6.21 9.65
N GLY A 25 -5.15 -6.83 10.83
CA GLY A 25 -4.43 -6.47 12.06
C GLY A 25 -5.07 -5.38 12.90
N GLY A 26 -6.19 -4.79 12.47
CA GLY A 26 -7.04 -3.92 13.29
C GLY A 26 -7.84 -4.71 14.34
N GLN A 27 -8.66 -4.01 15.13
CA GLN A 27 -9.43 -4.63 16.24
C GLN A 27 -10.59 -5.48 15.75
N LEU A 28 -11.00 -5.39 14.49
CA LEU A 28 -12.07 -6.20 13.93
C LEU A 28 -11.55 -7.62 13.62
N LEU A 29 -12.01 -8.59 14.38
CA LEU A 29 -11.51 -9.97 14.33
C LEU A 29 -11.97 -10.79 13.13
N ALA A 30 -12.99 -10.37 12.41
CA ALA A 30 -13.46 -11.08 11.22
C ALA A 30 -14.17 -10.11 10.26
N CYS A 31 -13.68 -10.05 9.04
CA CYS A 31 -14.45 -9.56 7.91
C CYS A 31 -14.55 -10.72 6.91
N THR A 32 -15.73 -11.30 6.74
CA THR A 32 -15.99 -12.22 5.65
C THR A 32 -16.50 -11.37 4.49
N VAL A 33 -15.69 -11.23 3.46
CA VAL A 33 -16.13 -10.60 2.20
C VAL A 33 -16.65 -11.73 1.33
N GLU A 34 -17.96 -11.84 1.18
CA GLU A 34 -18.55 -12.68 0.15
C GLU A 34 -18.43 -11.94 -1.19
N THR A 35 -17.53 -12.41 -2.03
CA THR A 35 -17.47 -11.96 -3.42
C THR A 35 -18.45 -12.79 -4.23
N ALA A 36 -19.23 -12.15 -5.11
CA ALA A 36 -20.22 -12.81 -5.95
C ALA A 36 -19.59 -13.78 -6.98
N ASP A 37 -18.31 -13.70 -7.19
CA ASP A 37 -17.52 -14.63 -8.00
C ASP A 37 -16.67 -15.50 -7.09
N ASP A 38 -16.75 -16.81 -7.31
CA ASP A 38 -16.00 -17.90 -6.65
C ASP A 38 -14.48 -17.83 -6.97
N THR A 39 -13.95 -16.63 -7.07
CA THR A 39 -12.51 -16.38 -7.20
C THR A 39 -11.98 -16.13 -5.81
N ASP A 40 -11.17 -17.06 -5.35
CA ASP A 40 -10.41 -17.06 -4.09
C ASP A 40 -9.38 -15.90 -4.07
N ARG A 41 -9.83 -14.68 -4.39
CA ARG A 41 -8.98 -13.48 -4.42
C ARG A 41 -9.13 -12.75 -3.10
N SER A 42 -8.04 -12.74 -2.36
CA SER A 42 -7.91 -11.84 -1.22
C SER A 42 -8.14 -10.39 -1.69
N PRO A 43 -8.99 -9.60 -1.00
CA PRO A 43 -9.16 -8.18 -1.32
C PRO A 43 -7.85 -7.38 -1.18
N PHE A 44 -6.85 -7.94 -0.49
CA PHE A 44 -5.53 -7.35 -0.26
C PHE A 44 -4.42 -8.06 -1.03
N ALA A 45 -4.75 -8.58 -2.19
CA ALA A 45 -3.85 -9.39 -3.01
C ALA A 45 -2.66 -8.58 -3.57
N PRO A 46 -1.53 -9.26 -3.85
CA PRO A 46 -0.33 -8.59 -4.38
C PRO A 46 -0.55 -7.93 -5.75
N GLU A 47 -1.52 -8.37 -6.53
CA GLU A 47 -1.86 -7.80 -7.83
C GLU A 47 -2.35 -6.33 -7.73
N ASN A 48 -2.85 -5.94 -6.57
CA ASN A 48 -3.33 -4.58 -6.34
C ASN A 48 -2.22 -3.53 -6.55
N VAL A 49 -0.94 -3.87 -6.30
CA VAL A 49 0.16 -2.91 -6.46
C VAL A 49 0.45 -2.50 -7.90
N THR A 50 -0.17 -3.15 -8.87
CA THR A 50 -0.09 -2.77 -10.30
C THR A 50 -1.24 -1.88 -10.74
N SER A 51 -2.23 -1.67 -9.89
CA SER A 51 -3.34 -0.77 -10.12
C SER A 51 -2.89 0.70 -10.10
N PHE A 52 -3.67 1.57 -10.74
CA PHE A 52 -3.52 3.03 -10.63
C PHE A 52 -4.42 3.64 -9.55
N ASP A 53 -5.13 2.82 -8.81
CA ASP A 53 -5.94 3.23 -7.67
C ASP A 53 -5.06 3.27 -6.42
N HIS A 54 -4.49 4.42 -6.13
CA HIS A 54 -3.54 4.60 -5.02
C HIS A 54 -4.20 4.91 -3.68
N ARG A 55 -5.46 4.59 -3.57
CA ARG A 55 -6.26 4.74 -2.35
C ARG A 55 -7.50 3.85 -2.41
N PRO A 56 -8.18 3.60 -1.28
CA PRO A 56 -9.48 2.92 -1.28
C PRO A 56 -10.52 3.75 -2.04
N VAL A 57 -11.12 3.16 -3.08
CA VAL A 57 -12.20 3.77 -3.85
C VAL A 57 -13.41 2.83 -3.86
N LEU A 58 -13.44 1.85 -4.78
CA LEU A 58 -14.46 0.82 -4.85
C LEU A 58 -14.08 -0.45 -4.09
N GLY A 59 -12.87 -0.50 -3.59
CA GLY A 59 -12.30 -1.60 -2.83
C GLY A 59 -11.05 -1.14 -2.08
N PRO A 60 -10.37 -2.06 -1.37
CA PRO A 60 -9.17 -1.72 -0.60
C PRO A 60 -8.00 -1.25 -1.46
N ASN A 61 -7.88 -1.74 -2.70
CA ASN A 61 -6.89 -1.36 -3.71
C ASN A 61 -5.41 -1.44 -3.27
N ALA A 62 -5.12 -2.12 -2.18
CA ALA A 62 -3.78 -2.27 -1.63
C ALA A 62 -3.40 -3.74 -1.47
N TRP A 63 -2.12 -4.04 -1.61
CA TRP A 63 -1.55 -5.21 -0.98
C TRP A 63 -1.34 -4.95 0.50
N VAL A 64 -1.72 -5.91 1.33
CA VAL A 64 -1.44 -5.88 2.76
C VAL A 64 -0.69 -7.13 3.16
N ALA A 65 0.40 -6.94 3.88
CA ALA A 65 1.23 -8.03 4.36
C ALA A 65 0.48 -8.91 5.38
N ASP A 66 0.66 -10.23 5.29
CA ASP A 66 0.21 -11.13 6.35
C ASP A 66 1.00 -10.81 7.64
N PRO A 67 0.33 -10.49 8.76
CA PRO A 67 1.00 -10.17 10.02
C PRO A 67 1.85 -11.33 10.57
N ARG A 68 1.67 -12.55 10.05
CA ARG A 68 2.45 -13.74 10.42
C ARG A 68 3.68 -13.95 9.54
N ASP A 69 3.79 -13.22 8.42
CA ASP A 69 4.94 -13.33 7.53
C ASP A 69 6.15 -12.60 8.17
N PRO A 70 7.23 -13.30 8.47
CA PRO A 70 8.42 -12.70 9.07
C PRO A 70 9.27 -11.88 8.09
N ASP A 71 9.00 -11.97 6.78
CA ASP A 71 9.76 -11.32 5.73
C ASP A 71 8.85 -10.88 4.58
N PRO A 72 7.89 -9.98 4.85
CA PRO A 72 6.85 -9.63 3.90
C PRO A 72 7.41 -8.94 2.67
N ARG A 73 6.98 -9.44 1.49
CA ARG A 73 7.42 -8.95 0.19
C ARG A 73 6.28 -8.92 -0.81
N VAL A 74 6.32 -7.94 -1.68
CA VAL A 74 5.46 -7.88 -2.86
C VAL A 74 6.33 -7.59 -4.09
N THR A 75 6.05 -8.28 -5.20
CA THR A 75 6.92 -8.29 -6.38
C THR A 75 6.11 -7.95 -7.63
N VAL A 76 6.64 -7.01 -8.41
CA VAL A 76 6.22 -6.74 -9.79
C VAL A 76 7.23 -7.39 -10.74
N SER A 77 6.77 -8.16 -11.73
CA SER A 77 7.64 -8.89 -12.64
C SER A 77 7.22 -8.75 -14.10
N TRP A 78 8.17 -8.97 -15.01
CA TRP A 78 8.00 -8.88 -16.46
C TRP A 78 8.56 -10.13 -17.13
N ASP A 79 8.02 -10.49 -18.29
CA ASP A 79 8.48 -11.64 -19.08
C ASP A 79 9.92 -11.48 -19.57
N ALA A 80 10.33 -10.23 -19.82
CA ALA A 80 11.67 -9.88 -20.27
C ALA A 80 12.29 -8.80 -19.36
N PRO A 81 13.63 -8.72 -19.27
CA PRO A 81 14.28 -7.66 -18.50
C PRO A 81 13.87 -6.29 -18.99
N GLN A 82 13.56 -5.39 -18.06
CA GLN A 82 13.23 -4.00 -18.30
C GLN A 82 14.36 -3.10 -17.83
N SER A 83 14.55 -1.98 -18.52
CA SER A 83 15.48 -0.94 -18.12
C SER A 83 14.72 0.11 -17.32
N ILE A 84 14.95 0.19 -16.03
CA ILE A 84 14.16 1.01 -15.10
C ILE A 84 15.00 2.19 -14.63
N SER A 85 14.53 3.40 -14.90
CA SER A 85 15.15 4.65 -14.44
C SER A 85 14.46 5.25 -13.24
N GLN A 86 13.20 4.88 -12.99
CA GLN A 86 12.42 5.41 -11.87
C GLN A 86 11.45 4.36 -11.34
N CYS A 87 11.26 4.38 -10.03
CA CYS A 87 10.17 3.67 -9.37
C CYS A 87 9.39 4.62 -8.47
N LEU A 88 8.06 4.60 -8.58
CA LEU A 88 7.17 5.26 -7.65
C LEU A 88 6.52 4.19 -6.77
N VAL A 89 6.64 4.35 -5.46
CA VAL A 89 5.99 3.47 -4.48
C VAL A 89 4.95 4.28 -3.70
N PHE A 90 3.74 3.77 -3.64
CA PHE A 90 2.60 4.41 -3.00
C PHE A 90 2.24 3.65 -1.71
N PHE A 91 2.36 4.33 -0.58
CA PHE A 91 2.12 3.78 0.74
C PHE A 91 0.80 4.27 1.34
N ASP A 92 0.26 3.50 2.26
CA ASP A 92 -0.87 3.93 3.06
C ASP A 92 -0.41 4.88 4.16
N THR A 93 -0.72 6.14 3.99
CA THR A 93 -0.53 7.19 5.00
C THR A 93 -1.87 7.67 5.55
N ASP A 94 -2.96 6.98 5.23
CA ASP A 94 -4.33 7.32 5.64
C ASP A 94 -4.72 8.77 5.27
N PHE A 95 -4.16 9.27 4.18
CA PHE A 95 -4.38 10.66 3.78
C PHE A 95 -5.84 10.95 3.37
N ASP A 96 -6.61 9.87 3.09
CA ASP A 96 -8.05 9.94 2.87
C ASP A 96 -8.83 10.15 4.17
N ASN A 97 -8.19 9.93 5.32
CA ASN A 97 -8.81 10.22 6.60
C ASN A 97 -8.98 11.72 6.70
N ALA A 98 -10.18 12.14 6.39
CA ALA A 98 -10.47 13.54 6.21
C ALA A 98 -10.13 14.34 7.47
N MET A 99 -9.28 15.33 7.32
CA MET A 99 -9.04 16.36 8.34
C MET A 99 -10.27 17.26 8.56
N GLU A 100 -11.44 16.80 8.10
CA GLU A 100 -12.68 17.58 8.13
C GLU A 100 -13.28 17.71 9.52
N THR A 101 -12.86 16.87 10.46
CA THR A 101 -13.37 16.96 11.82
C THR A 101 -12.22 17.12 12.81
N VAL A 102 -12.05 18.32 13.32
CA VAL A 102 -11.21 18.63 14.49
C VAL A 102 -11.58 17.82 15.75
N LEU A 103 -12.64 17.04 15.68
CA LEU A 103 -13.13 16.19 16.79
C LEU A 103 -12.54 14.77 16.75
N LEU A 104 -11.99 14.33 15.62
CA LEU A 104 -11.31 13.05 15.50
C LEU A 104 -9.82 13.28 15.73
N GLY A 105 -9.23 12.52 16.63
CA GLY A 105 -7.79 12.55 16.84
C GLY A 105 -7.07 12.15 15.54
N HIS A 106 -6.19 13.02 15.06
CA HIS A 106 -5.28 12.68 13.97
C HIS A 106 -4.01 12.07 14.56
N GLU A 107 -3.43 11.13 13.83
CA GLU A 107 -2.08 10.69 14.13
C GLU A 107 -1.13 11.89 14.02
N VAL A 108 -0.46 12.21 15.10
CA VAL A 108 0.51 13.32 15.15
C VAL A 108 1.81 12.92 14.46
N ASN A 109 2.02 11.61 14.32
CA ASN A 109 3.18 11.00 13.68
C ASN A 109 2.73 10.21 12.44
N ALA A 110 3.63 9.39 11.91
CA ALA A 110 3.30 8.51 10.78
C ALA A 110 2.23 7.49 11.17
N VAL A 111 1.34 7.22 10.24
CA VAL A 111 0.25 6.26 10.41
C VAL A 111 0.81 4.84 10.59
N PRO A 112 0.26 4.02 11.50
CA PRO A 112 0.79 2.69 11.81
C PRO A 112 0.96 1.75 10.60
N HIS A 113 0.11 1.86 9.59
CA HIS A 113 0.12 1.04 8.37
C HIS A 113 1.19 1.47 7.35
N CYS A 114 1.74 2.67 7.50
CA CYS A 114 2.79 3.15 6.62
C CYS A 114 4.06 2.34 6.82
N VAL A 115 4.65 1.92 5.70
CA VAL A 115 5.94 1.24 5.71
C VAL A 115 7.02 2.25 6.10
N ARG A 116 7.75 1.95 7.15
CA ARG A 116 8.84 2.79 7.67
C ARG A 116 10.17 2.50 7.01
N HIS A 117 10.55 1.23 7.03
CA HIS A 117 11.83 0.76 6.50
C HIS A 117 11.57 -0.30 5.46
N TYR A 118 12.08 -0.08 4.24
CA TYR A 118 11.94 -1.03 3.15
C TYR A 118 13.17 -1.03 2.24
N GLN A 119 13.28 -2.09 1.48
CA GLN A 119 14.25 -2.25 0.41
C GLN A 119 13.53 -2.55 -0.90
N LEU A 120 14.04 -2.01 -2.01
CA LEU A 120 13.73 -2.50 -3.34
C LEU A 120 14.85 -3.45 -3.78
N LEU A 121 14.46 -4.62 -4.25
CA LEU A 121 15.37 -5.67 -4.69
C LEU A 121 15.15 -5.94 -6.18
N ASP A 122 16.23 -6.25 -6.90
CA ASP A 122 16.13 -6.75 -8.26
C ASP A 122 15.84 -8.27 -8.31
N ASP A 123 15.81 -8.85 -9.52
CA ASP A 123 15.55 -10.27 -9.73
C ASP A 123 16.67 -11.21 -9.23
N GLU A 124 17.86 -10.69 -8.94
CA GLU A 124 18.95 -11.42 -8.30
C GLU A 124 18.93 -11.27 -6.76
N GLY A 125 17.98 -10.49 -6.22
CA GLY A 125 17.86 -10.20 -4.79
C GLY A 125 18.84 -9.14 -4.27
N ARG A 126 19.49 -8.39 -5.16
CA ARG A 126 20.37 -7.28 -4.77
C ARG A 126 19.53 -6.06 -4.38
N VAL A 127 19.95 -5.39 -3.33
CA VAL A 127 19.31 -4.13 -2.91
C VAL A 127 19.66 -3.03 -3.91
N ILE A 128 18.67 -2.49 -4.59
CA ILE A 128 18.79 -1.40 -5.55
C ILE A 128 18.33 -0.06 -4.97
N HIS A 129 17.63 -0.08 -3.85
CA HIS A 129 17.24 1.09 -3.06
C HIS A 129 16.90 0.66 -1.63
N GLU A 130 17.15 1.56 -0.67
CA GLU A 130 16.77 1.36 0.73
C GLU A 130 16.30 2.70 1.32
N GLU A 131 15.17 2.67 2.03
CA GLU A 131 14.61 3.79 2.77
C GLU A 131 14.37 3.36 4.22
N THR A 132 14.87 4.14 5.18
CA THR A 132 14.91 3.73 6.60
C THR A 132 13.92 4.46 7.51
N ASP A 133 13.36 5.57 7.07
CA ASP A 133 12.46 6.40 7.89
C ASP A 133 11.34 7.03 7.06
N ASN A 134 10.73 6.23 6.20
CA ASN A 134 9.64 6.68 5.37
C ASN A 134 8.40 7.04 6.19
N HIS A 135 7.78 8.14 5.84
CA HIS A 135 6.50 8.63 6.35
C HIS A 135 5.68 9.31 5.23
N SER A 136 6.08 9.11 3.99
CA SER A 136 5.49 9.75 2.83
C SER A 136 4.52 8.82 2.09
N THR A 137 3.44 9.40 1.56
CA THR A 137 2.47 8.68 0.72
C THR A 137 3.12 8.14 -0.55
N ILE A 138 4.01 8.93 -1.16
CA ILE A 138 4.67 8.58 -2.41
C ILE A 138 6.17 8.69 -2.21
N ASN A 139 6.87 7.58 -2.43
CA ASN A 139 8.31 7.57 -2.55
C ASN A 139 8.72 7.48 -4.01
N ARG A 140 9.50 8.46 -4.42
CA ARG A 140 10.09 8.53 -5.75
C ARG A 140 11.56 8.11 -5.67
N VAL A 141 11.88 7.04 -6.36
CA VAL A 141 13.25 6.53 -6.48
C VAL A 141 13.72 6.73 -7.91
N ASP A 142 14.74 7.56 -8.10
CA ASP A 142 15.33 7.86 -9.41
C ASP A 142 16.75 7.29 -9.46
N TRP A 143 17.04 6.45 -10.47
CA TRP A 143 18.36 5.91 -10.71
C TRP A 143 19.07 6.68 -11.83
N LYS A 144 20.25 7.23 -11.52
CA LYS A 144 21.09 7.91 -12.54
C LYS A 144 21.57 6.95 -13.63
N ILE A 145 21.78 5.70 -13.28
CA ILE A 145 22.11 4.61 -14.19
C ILE A 145 20.93 3.63 -14.10
N PRO A 146 20.19 3.42 -15.20
CA PRO A 146 19.05 2.52 -15.18
C PRO A 146 19.40 1.12 -14.67
N VAL A 147 18.50 0.54 -13.89
CA VAL A 147 18.60 -0.84 -13.42
C VAL A 147 17.94 -1.74 -14.45
N THR A 148 18.66 -2.73 -14.95
CA THR A 148 18.09 -3.74 -15.85
C THR A 148 17.74 -4.98 -15.05
N THR A 149 16.46 -5.31 -14.96
CA THR A 149 15.95 -6.42 -14.15
C THR A 149 14.65 -6.99 -14.71
N LYS A 150 14.30 -8.22 -14.34
CA LYS A 150 13.01 -8.86 -14.65
C LYS A 150 11.95 -8.63 -13.57
N SER A 151 12.36 -8.18 -12.38
CA SER A 151 11.42 -7.90 -11.31
C SER A 151 11.94 -6.84 -10.36
N VAL A 152 11.01 -6.16 -9.72
CA VAL A 152 11.28 -5.31 -8.56
C VAL A 152 10.45 -5.84 -7.40
N SER A 153 11.13 -6.20 -6.31
CA SER A 153 10.50 -6.65 -5.07
C SER A 153 10.64 -5.58 -4.01
N LEU A 154 9.52 -5.17 -3.43
CA LEU A 154 9.52 -4.37 -2.22
C LEU A 154 9.53 -5.32 -1.02
N ARG A 155 10.58 -5.27 -0.24
CA ARG A 155 10.75 -6.00 1.01
C ARG A 155 10.52 -5.05 2.17
N VAL A 156 9.58 -5.37 3.04
CA VAL A 156 9.27 -4.56 4.23
C VAL A 156 10.11 -5.05 5.40
N LEU A 157 10.85 -4.14 6.01
CA LEU A 157 11.67 -4.42 7.20
C LEU A 157 11.00 -3.93 8.48
N SER A 158 10.24 -2.83 8.41
CA SER A 158 9.40 -2.37 9.51
C SER A 158 8.29 -1.42 9.03
N THR A 159 7.25 -1.31 9.85
CA THR A 159 6.19 -0.31 9.74
C THR A 159 6.19 0.57 10.98
N TRP A 160 5.26 1.50 11.05
CA TRP A 160 5.05 2.33 12.23
C TRP A 160 4.17 1.66 13.30
N GLY A 161 3.67 0.45 13.09
CA GLY A 161 2.99 -0.32 14.15
C GLY A 161 1.91 -1.29 13.71
N ALA A 162 1.56 -1.34 12.42
CA ALA A 162 0.57 -2.26 11.87
C ALA A 162 1.13 -3.01 10.66
N PRO A 163 0.46 -4.04 10.13
CA PRO A 163 0.88 -4.68 8.88
C PRO A 163 1.04 -3.68 7.75
N ALA A 164 2.07 -3.88 6.92
CA ALA A 164 2.36 -3.00 5.80
C ALA A 164 1.20 -2.95 4.79
N ALA A 165 0.87 -1.76 4.32
CA ALA A 165 -0.07 -1.54 3.23
C ALA A 165 0.61 -0.76 2.10
N VAL A 166 0.54 -1.29 0.88
CA VAL A 166 1.15 -0.71 -0.32
C VAL A 166 0.11 -0.65 -1.43
N PHE A 167 -0.18 0.56 -1.92
CA PHE A 167 -1.15 0.77 -2.99
C PHE A 167 -0.57 0.60 -4.39
N GLY A 168 0.73 0.89 -4.58
CA GLY A 168 1.30 0.79 -5.91
C GLY A 168 2.82 0.70 -5.94
N ILE A 169 3.33 -0.01 -6.96
CA ILE A 169 4.74 -0.04 -7.33
C ILE A 169 4.80 0.15 -8.84
N HIS A 170 5.16 1.34 -9.27
CA HIS A 170 5.18 1.72 -10.68
C HIS A 170 6.59 1.99 -11.14
N CYS A 171 7.06 1.20 -12.10
CA CYS A 171 8.39 1.30 -12.67
C CYS A 171 8.36 1.93 -14.06
N TYR A 172 9.28 2.84 -14.33
CA TYR A 172 9.35 3.59 -15.57
C TYR A 172 10.73 3.51 -16.20
N GLU A 173 10.77 3.31 -17.51
CA GLU A 173 12.00 3.38 -18.30
C GLU A 173 12.48 4.85 -18.41
N THR A 174 11.55 5.77 -18.64
CA THR A 174 11.81 7.20 -18.65
C THR A 174 11.10 7.85 -17.46
N PRO A 175 11.81 8.63 -16.63
CA PRO A 175 11.20 9.27 -15.47
C PRO A 175 10.00 10.11 -15.85
N VAL A 176 8.91 9.94 -15.10
CA VAL A 176 7.76 10.83 -15.17
C VAL A 176 8.00 12.06 -14.30
N VAL A 177 7.55 13.22 -14.78
CA VAL A 177 7.78 14.52 -14.11
C VAL A 177 6.78 14.72 -12.97
#